data_6100096e24d7ee5e3f401010eb5d5112
#
_entry.id   6100096e24d7ee5e3f401010eb5d5112
#
_cell.length_a   1.000
_cell.length_b   1.000
_cell.length_c   1.000
_cell.angle_alpha   90.00
_cell.angle_beta   90.00
_cell.angle_gamma   90.00
#
_symmetry.space_group_name_H-M   'P 1'
#
loop_
_entity.id
_entity.type
_entity.pdbx_description
1 polymer ?
#
loop_
_entity_poly.entity_id
_entity_poly.type
_entity_poly.pdbx_seq_one_letter_code
_entity_poly.pdbx_strand_id
1 'polypeptide(L)'
;MTMLFSFGWFSTGRDLAARQLLQAVCDKIKEGLIPGEITFVFCDRERGEAEQSDLFLDLAADLGLETITFSSRRFKPELRKKDREQWRTEYHEGVLERIAARKANLLVLAGYMLILSPEMCRRYAMINLHPALPNGPTGAWEEVIDELIRQRTATTGAMMHLVTPELDRGPVVAYYSFAIQGGAFAPFWKEVSEKRGPLFWLIRQEGVRREIPLIILTLKAVAEGRIRIKEGKVWDSQGKELKGLVLTQEVEAFLED
;
A
#
# COMPACT_ATOMS: atom_id res chain seq x y z
N MET A 1 -4.39 30.63 -4.37
CA MET A 1 -3.65 29.53 -3.73
C MET A 1 -4.13 28.23 -4.36
N THR A 2 -3.26 27.53 -5.06
CA THR A 2 -3.57 26.18 -5.55
C THR A 2 -3.71 25.28 -4.31
N MET A 3 -4.87 24.66 -4.13
CA MET A 3 -5.04 23.71 -3.02
C MET A 3 -4.12 22.51 -3.28
N LEU A 4 -3.29 22.14 -2.29
CA LEU A 4 -2.47 20.95 -2.34
C LEU A 4 -3.37 19.70 -2.42
N PHE A 5 -2.88 18.68 -3.10
CA PHE A 5 -3.56 17.39 -3.15
C PHE A 5 -3.45 16.70 -1.78
N SER A 6 -4.57 16.29 -1.20
CA SER A 6 -4.61 15.77 0.16
C SER A 6 -4.76 14.25 0.18
N PHE A 7 -3.91 13.60 0.97
CA PHE A 7 -3.89 12.15 1.20
C PHE A 7 -4.30 11.81 2.63
N GLY A 8 -5.14 10.77 2.80
CA GLY A 8 -5.25 10.06 4.06
C GLY A 8 -4.39 8.79 4.00
N TRP A 9 -3.62 8.51 5.04
CA TRP A 9 -2.72 7.36 5.08
C TRP A 9 -3.26 6.27 5.99
N PHE A 10 -3.38 5.05 5.50
CA PHE A 10 -3.88 3.89 6.23
C PHE A 10 -2.80 2.83 6.39
N SER A 11 -2.53 2.40 7.61
CA SER A 11 -1.58 1.34 7.89
C SER A 11 -1.94 0.57 9.16
N THR A 12 -1.58 -0.70 9.24
CA THR A 12 -1.57 -1.46 10.49
C THR A 12 -0.29 -1.19 11.30
N GLY A 13 0.75 -0.64 10.66
CA GLY A 13 2.04 -0.37 11.29
C GLY A 13 2.75 -1.62 11.79
N ARG A 14 2.59 -2.77 11.11
CA ARG A 14 3.01 -4.08 11.63
C ARG A 14 4.50 -4.38 11.52
N ASP A 15 5.25 -3.60 10.74
CA ASP A 15 6.66 -3.87 10.45
C ASP A 15 7.46 -2.60 10.10
N LEU A 16 8.77 -2.77 9.90
CA LEU A 16 9.67 -1.68 9.51
C LEU A 16 9.29 -1.08 8.16
N ALA A 17 8.82 -1.89 7.20
CA ALA A 17 8.46 -1.40 5.87
C ALA A 17 7.33 -0.36 5.93
N ALA A 18 6.32 -0.57 6.80
CA ALA A 18 5.25 0.41 7.00
C ALA A 18 5.78 1.79 7.46
N ARG A 19 6.80 1.81 8.33
CA ARG A 19 7.46 3.05 8.78
C ARG A 19 8.29 3.69 7.68
N GLN A 20 9.07 2.89 6.95
CA GLN A 20 9.90 3.36 5.84
C GLN A 20 9.08 4.01 4.73
N LEU A 21 7.92 3.42 4.38
CA LEU A 21 7.00 3.96 3.39
C LEU A 21 6.44 5.33 3.82
N LEU A 22 5.96 5.45 5.07
CA LEU A 22 5.44 6.72 5.59
C LEU A 22 6.51 7.80 5.62
N GLN A 23 7.69 7.48 6.19
CA GLN A 23 8.82 8.40 6.28
C GLN A 23 9.23 8.92 4.89
N ALA A 24 9.46 8.00 3.95
CA ALA A 24 9.92 8.35 2.61
C ALA A 24 8.92 9.25 1.86
N VAL A 25 7.62 8.97 1.97
CA VAL A 25 6.59 9.83 1.35
C VAL A 25 6.57 11.21 2.01
N CYS A 26 6.64 11.30 3.34
CA CYS A 26 6.71 12.59 4.05
C CYS A 26 7.94 13.41 3.65
N ASP A 27 9.09 12.77 3.52
CA ASP A 27 10.32 13.44 3.09
C ASP A 27 10.17 14.01 1.68
N LYS A 28 9.61 13.23 0.74
CA LYS A 28 9.40 13.68 -0.64
C LYS A 28 8.30 14.74 -0.78
N ILE A 29 7.35 14.80 0.13
CA ILE A 29 6.42 15.93 0.25
C ILE A 29 7.14 17.17 0.73
N LYS A 30 7.98 17.07 1.78
CA LYS A 30 8.78 18.20 2.32
C LYS A 30 9.77 18.74 1.30
N GLU A 31 10.37 17.89 0.50
CA GLU A 31 11.26 18.25 -0.62
C GLU A 31 10.52 18.88 -1.82
N GLY A 32 9.19 18.84 -1.83
CA GLY A 32 8.37 19.36 -2.93
C GLY A 32 8.28 18.45 -4.16
N LEU A 33 8.80 17.22 -4.07
CA LEU A 33 8.70 16.25 -5.16
C LEU A 33 7.25 15.75 -5.36
N ILE A 34 6.52 15.55 -4.25
CA ILE A 34 5.09 15.25 -4.26
C ILE A 34 4.34 16.54 -3.91
N PRO A 35 3.60 17.16 -4.86
CA PRO A 35 2.87 18.41 -4.61
C PRO A 35 1.55 18.13 -3.87
N GLY A 36 1.63 17.67 -2.62
CA GLY A 36 0.51 17.26 -1.79
C GLY A 36 0.84 17.27 -0.30
N GLU A 37 -0.10 16.80 0.50
CA GLU A 37 0.04 16.69 1.95
C GLU A 37 -0.63 15.42 2.48
N ILE A 38 -0.11 14.83 3.57
CA ILE A 38 -0.82 13.82 4.35
C ILE A 38 -1.61 14.56 5.43
N THR A 39 -2.93 14.52 5.34
CA THR A 39 -3.82 15.23 6.27
C THR A 39 -4.08 14.46 7.55
N PHE A 40 -4.04 13.14 7.50
CA PHE A 40 -4.13 12.27 8.69
C PHE A 40 -3.56 10.89 8.39
N VAL A 41 -3.19 10.20 9.48
CA VAL A 41 -2.82 8.79 9.48
C VAL A 41 -3.87 8.00 10.25
N PHE A 42 -4.41 6.95 9.67
CA PHE A 42 -5.28 5.99 10.33
C PHE A 42 -4.53 4.68 10.61
N CYS A 43 -4.60 4.21 11.86
CA CYS A 43 -4.05 2.92 12.25
C CYS A 43 -5.15 2.05 12.90
N ASP A 44 -5.27 0.79 12.42
CA ASP A 44 -6.22 -0.18 12.98
C ASP A 44 -5.70 -0.88 14.26
N ARG A 45 -4.68 -0.30 14.88
CA ARG A 45 -4.15 -0.65 16.20
C ARG A 45 -4.15 0.56 17.12
N GLU A 46 -4.38 0.29 18.40
CA GLU A 46 -4.20 1.27 19.46
C GLU A 46 -2.88 1.01 20.21
N ARG A 47 -2.39 2.02 20.90
CA ARG A 47 -1.13 1.91 21.66
C ARG A 47 -1.19 0.76 22.66
N GLY A 48 -0.07 0.04 22.78
CA GLY A 48 0.09 -1.13 23.64
C GLY A 48 -0.44 -2.44 23.05
N GLU A 49 -0.94 -2.45 21.81
CA GLU A 49 -1.42 -3.68 21.15
C GLU A 49 -0.32 -4.45 20.43
N ALA A 50 0.69 -3.75 19.92
CA ALA A 50 1.84 -4.33 19.25
C ALA A 50 2.98 -3.32 19.16
N GLU A 51 4.18 -3.72 19.58
CA GLU A 51 5.38 -2.87 19.57
C GLU A 51 5.63 -2.18 18.22
N GLN A 52 5.51 -2.91 17.12
CA GLN A 52 5.74 -2.35 15.78
C GLN A 52 4.71 -1.28 15.41
N SER A 53 3.45 -1.46 15.84
CA SER A 53 2.40 -0.46 15.62
C SER A 53 2.61 0.76 16.52
N ASP A 54 3.13 0.58 17.74
CA ASP A 54 3.48 1.69 18.63
C ASP A 54 4.60 2.54 18.02
N LEU A 55 5.66 1.90 17.52
CA LEU A 55 6.75 2.58 16.78
C LEU A 55 6.26 3.31 15.53
N PHE A 56 5.25 2.78 14.83
CA PHE A 56 4.63 3.46 13.70
C PHE A 56 3.85 4.70 14.13
N LEU A 57 3.11 4.62 15.22
CA LEU A 57 2.36 5.76 15.79
C LEU A 57 3.29 6.84 16.34
N ASP A 58 4.43 6.45 16.93
CA ASP A 58 5.47 7.36 17.37
C ASP A 58 6.08 8.13 16.20
N LEU A 59 6.45 7.41 15.12
CA LEU A 59 6.94 8.04 13.90
C LEU A 59 5.92 9.04 13.32
N ALA A 60 4.64 8.68 13.25
CA ALA A 60 3.61 9.57 12.73
C ALA A 60 3.49 10.85 13.58
N ALA A 61 3.60 10.73 14.90
CA ALA A 61 3.61 11.87 15.82
C ALA A 61 4.86 12.75 15.65
N ASP A 62 6.06 12.15 15.51
CA ASP A 62 7.32 12.85 15.27
C ASP A 62 7.32 13.62 13.94
N LEU A 63 6.61 13.09 12.93
CA LEU A 63 6.38 13.75 11.66
C LEU A 63 5.34 14.88 11.73
N GLY A 64 4.69 15.07 12.88
CA GLY A 64 3.64 16.09 13.10
C GLY A 64 2.31 15.74 12.44
N LEU A 65 2.05 14.47 12.14
CA LEU A 65 0.81 14.01 11.50
C LEU A 65 -0.30 13.76 12.53
N GLU A 66 -1.52 14.19 12.20
CA GLU A 66 -2.69 13.78 12.99
C GLU A 66 -2.88 12.27 12.90
N THR A 67 -2.93 11.57 14.04
CA THR A 67 -3.17 10.13 14.10
C THR A 67 -4.56 9.82 14.61
N ILE A 68 -5.26 8.95 13.89
CA ILE A 68 -6.56 8.40 14.25
C ILE A 68 -6.38 6.90 14.45
N THR A 69 -6.74 6.41 15.62
CA THR A 69 -6.66 4.98 15.92
C THR A 69 -8.04 4.39 16.21
N PHE A 70 -8.24 3.15 15.78
CA PHE A 70 -9.41 2.37 16.11
C PHE A 70 -9.09 0.89 16.04
N SER A 71 -9.00 0.25 17.20
CA SER A 71 -8.54 -1.13 17.30
C SER A 71 -9.47 -2.12 16.62
N SER A 72 -8.99 -2.73 15.55
CA SER A 72 -9.67 -3.85 14.88
C SER A 72 -9.66 -5.14 15.73
N ARG A 73 -8.76 -5.24 16.71
CA ARG A 73 -8.68 -6.39 17.61
C ARG A 73 -9.68 -6.30 18.74
N ARG A 74 -9.87 -5.09 19.31
CA ARG A 74 -10.77 -4.84 20.46
C ARG A 74 -12.21 -4.62 20.03
N PHE A 75 -12.44 -4.21 18.77
CA PHE A 75 -13.78 -3.98 18.27
C PHE A 75 -14.53 -5.29 18.10
N LYS A 76 -15.58 -5.49 18.91
CA LYS A 76 -16.53 -6.61 18.84
C LYS A 76 -15.89 -7.97 18.50
N PRO A 77 -14.92 -8.49 19.29
CA PRO A 77 -14.14 -9.67 18.95
C PRO A 77 -15.02 -10.93 18.79
N GLU A 78 -16.12 -11.04 19.51
CA GLU A 78 -17.04 -12.17 19.39
C GLU A 78 -17.84 -12.12 18.08
N LEU A 79 -18.24 -10.92 17.63
CA LEU A 79 -18.85 -10.75 16.32
C LEU A 79 -17.86 -11.12 15.20
N ARG A 80 -16.58 -10.72 15.34
CA ARG A 80 -15.52 -11.04 14.37
C ARG A 80 -15.34 -12.54 14.17
N LYS A 81 -15.50 -13.34 15.24
CA LYS A 81 -15.43 -14.81 15.18
C LYS A 81 -16.69 -15.40 14.58
N LYS A 82 -17.86 -14.87 14.94
CA LYS A 82 -19.17 -15.40 14.55
C LYS A 82 -19.57 -15.03 13.14
N ASP A 83 -19.39 -13.76 12.78
CA ASP A 83 -19.75 -13.19 11.47
C ASP A 83 -18.75 -12.11 11.06
N ARG A 84 -17.77 -12.52 10.24
CA ARG A 84 -16.68 -11.66 9.80
C ARG A 84 -17.12 -10.57 8.83
N GLU A 85 -18.17 -10.81 8.06
CA GLU A 85 -18.74 -9.88 7.09
C GLU A 85 -19.48 -8.76 7.81
N GLN A 86 -20.36 -9.11 8.75
CA GLN A 86 -21.05 -8.13 9.58
C GLN A 86 -20.05 -7.32 10.41
N TRP A 87 -19.08 -8.00 11.04
CA TRP A 87 -18.02 -7.32 11.79
C TRP A 87 -17.26 -6.30 10.91
N ARG A 88 -16.91 -6.67 9.69
CA ARG A 88 -16.20 -5.80 8.75
C ARG A 88 -17.03 -4.56 8.43
N THR A 89 -18.30 -4.73 8.17
CA THR A 89 -19.23 -3.63 7.88
C THR A 89 -19.29 -2.66 9.05
N GLU A 90 -19.60 -3.15 10.26
CA GLU A 90 -19.73 -2.32 11.47
C GLU A 90 -18.39 -1.67 11.87
N TYR A 91 -17.27 -2.38 11.71
CA TYR A 91 -15.94 -1.82 11.98
C TYR A 91 -15.65 -0.63 11.05
N HIS A 92 -15.89 -0.78 9.75
CA HIS A 92 -15.63 0.29 8.80
C HIS A 92 -16.63 1.44 8.89
N GLU A 93 -17.85 1.22 9.35
CA GLU A 93 -18.75 2.32 9.75
C GLU A 93 -18.12 3.16 10.87
N GLY A 94 -17.59 2.52 11.90
CA GLY A 94 -16.86 3.21 12.96
C GLY A 94 -15.57 3.92 12.47
N VAL A 95 -14.89 3.38 11.46
CA VAL A 95 -13.75 4.06 10.79
C VAL A 95 -14.24 5.31 10.05
N LEU A 96 -15.31 5.19 9.24
CA LEU A 96 -15.89 6.28 8.48
C LEU A 96 -16.31 7.45 9.38
N GLU A 97 -16.93 7.18 10.54
CA GLU A 97 -17.29 8.20 11.51
C GLU A 97 -16.07 8.98 12.03
N ARG A 98 -14.96 8.27 12.31
CA ARG A 98 -13.73 8.87 12.85
C ARG A 98 -12.98 9.73 11.85
N ILE A 99 -13.05 9.39 10.59
CA ILE A 99 -12.37 10.15 9.52
C ILE A 99 -13.26 11.20 8.84
N ALA A 100 -14.57 11.22 9.14
CA ALA A 100 -15.56 12.04 8.45
C ALA A 100 -15.24 13.56 8.40
N ALA A 101 -14.59 14.09 9.47
CA ALA A 101 -14.22 15.50 9.55
C ALA A 101 -12.90 15.82 8.81
N ARG A 102 -12.17 14.82 8.28
CA ARG A 102 -10.88 14.99 7.61
C ARG A 102 -11.07 15.03 6.10
N LYS A 103 -10.37 15.96 5.48
CA LYS A 103 -10.38 16.09 4.03
C LYS A 103 -9.24 15.27 3.45
N ALA A 104 -9.57 14.36 2.54
CA ALA A 104 -8.59 13.65 1.72
C ALA A 104 -9.18 13.47 0.32
N ASN A 105 -8.39 13.79 -0.70
CA ASN A 105 -8.74 13.52 -2.09
C ASN A 105 -8.59 12.03 -2.42
N LEU A 106 -7.66 11.34 -1.72
CA LEU A 106 -7.32 9.95 -1.94
C LEU A 106 -6.87 9.31 -0.62
N LEU A 107 -7.35 8.11 -0.32
CA LEU A 107 -6.80 7.31 0.77
C LEU A 107 -5.74 6.37 0.21
N VAL A 108 -4.61 6.28 0.91
CA VAL A 108 -3.46 5.45 0.54
C VAL A 108 -3.32 4.34 1.58
N LEU A 109 -3.47 3.10 1.14
CA LEU A 109 -3.27 1.92 1.98
C LEU A 109 -1.84 1.41 1.77
N ALA A 110 -1.03 1.52 2.80
CA ALA A 110 0.35 1.05 2.82
C ALA A 110 0.58 0.16 4.05
N GLY A 111 0.44 -1.14 3.86
CA GLY A 111 0.48 -2.12 4.94
C GLY A 111 -0.77 -2.13 5.83
N TYR A 112 -1.94 -1.80 5.29
CA TYR A 112 -3.23 -1.96 5.96
C TYR A 112 -3.76 -3.38 5.76
N MET A 113 -3.88 -4.15 6.85
CA MET A 113 -4.08 -5.60 6.79
C MET A 113 -5.54 -6.05 6.82
N LEU A 114 -6.50 -5.15 6.70
CA LEU A 114 -7.91 -5.48 6.69
C LEU A 114 -8.50 -5.37 5.28
N ILE A 115 -9.32 -6.35 4.90
CA ILE A 115 -10.18 -6.26 3.72
C ILE A 115 -11.25 -5.23 4.01
N LEU A 116 -11.42 -4.24 3.14
CA LEU A 116 -12.38 -3.16 3.34
C LEU A 116 -13.82 -3.60 3.07
N SER A 117 -14.78 -2.92 3.72
CA SER A 117 -16.19 -3.11 3.44
C SER A 117 -16.57 -2.46 2.10
N PRO A 118 -17.60 -2.97 1.41
CA PRO A 118 -18.10 -2.36 0.18
C PRO A 118 -18.49 -0.88 0.35
N GLU A 119 -19.01 -0.50 1.52
CA GLU A 119 -19.38 0.89 1.82
C GLU A 119 -18.16 1.81 1.84
N MET A 120 -17.08 1.38 2.50
CA MET A 120 -15.82 2.12 2.52
C MET A 120 -15.28 2.34 1.10
N CYS A 121 -15.32 1.28 0.26
CA CYS A 121 -14.89 1.34 -1.14
C CYS A 121 -15.73 2.28 -2.01
N ARG A 122 -17.03 2.43 -1.70
CA ARG A 122 -17.91 3.37 -2.43
C ARG A 122 -17.70 4.83 -2.02
N ARG A 123 -17.34 5.06 -0.76
CA ARG A 123 -17.33 6.40 -0.17
C ARG A 123 -16.03 7.16 -0.44
N TYR A 124 -14.93 6.47 -0.59
CA TYR A 124 -13.61 7.05 -0.83
C TYR A 124 -12.92 6.42 -2.02
N ALA A 125 -12.24 7.24 -2.82
CA ALA A 125 -11.23 6.74 -3.73
C ALA A 125 -10.03 6.28 -2.88
N MET A 126 -9.59 5.03 -3.10
CA MET A 126 -8.51 4.43 -2.33
C MET A 126 -7.56 3.67 -3.24
N ILE A 127 -6.27 3.75 -2.95
CA ILE A 127 -5.24 2.93 -3.60
C ILE A 127 -4.50 2.10 -2.56
N ASN A 128 -4.13 0.89 -2.94
CA ASN A 128 -3.37 -0.04 -2.10
C ASN A 128 -2.06 -0.41 -2.76
N LEU A 129 -0.98 -0.43 -1.96
CA LEU A 129 0.30 -1.00 -2.35
C LEU A 129 0.25 -2.53 -2.16
N HIS A 130 0.39 -3.26 -3.25
CA HIS A 130 0.38 -4.72 -3.25
C HIS A 130 1.66 -5.29 -3.88
N PRO A 131 2.37 -6.21 -3.20
CA PRO A 131 3.69 -6.70 -3.62
C PRO A 131 3.61 -7.80 -4.71
N ALA A 132 2.77 -7.60 -5.71
CA ALA A 132 2.69 -8.45 -6.89
C ALA A 132 2.41 -7.62 -8.15
N LEU A 133 2.75 -8.21 -9.30
CA LEU A 133 2.37 -7.67 -10.61
C LEU A 133 0.86 -7.74 -10.83
N PRO A 134 0.29 -6.93 -11.74
CA PRO A 134 -1.08 -7.07 -12.19
C PRO A 134 -1.40 -8.51 -12.58
N ASN A 135 -2.54 -9.02 -12.08
CA ASN A 135 -2.99 -10.42 -12.22
C ASN A 135 -2.09 -11.47 -11.53
N GLY A 136 -1.13 -11.04 -10.72
CA GLY A 136 -0.30 -11.93 -9.91
C GLY A 136 -1.02 -12.51 -8.69
N PRO A 137 -0.27 -13.15 -7.77
CA PRO A 137 -0.82 -13.65 -6.51
C PRO A 137 -1.44 -12.55 -5.67
N THR A 138 -2.47 -12.88 -4.88
CA THR A 138 -3.15 -12.00 -3.93
C THR A 138 -2.79 -12.37 -2.49
N GLY A 139 -3.07 -11.50 -1.51
CA GLY A 139 -2.85 -11.78 -0.11
C GLY A 139 -1.63 -11.09 0.48
N ALA A 140 -1.13 -11.60 1.61
CA ALA A 140 0.04 -11.04 2.29
C ALA A 140 1.32 -11.28 1.48
N TRP A 141 2.30 -10.38 1.66
CA TRP A 141 3.56 -10.44 0.91
C TRP A 141 4.29 -11.79 1.06
N GLU A 142 4.15 -12.42 2.23
CA GLU A 142 4.71 -13.75 2.49
C GLU A 142 4.12 -14.81 1.56
N GLU A 143 2.80 -14.80 1.42
CA GLU A 143 2.06 -15.74 0.56
C GLU A 143 2.37 -15.49 -0.92
N VAL A 144 2.49 -14.22 -1.29
CA VAL A 144 2.87 -13.81 -2.65
C VAL A 144 4.25 -14.38 -3.02
N ILE A 145 5.26 -14.18 -2.16
CA ILE A 145 6.63 -14.66 -2.45
C ILE A 145 6.68 -16.19 -2.46
N ASP A 146 6.01 -16.86 -1.52
CA ASP A 146 5.92 -18.33 -1.50
C ASP A 146 5.33 -18.85 -2.83
N GLU A 147 4.30 -18.21 -3.35
CA GLU A 147 3.66 -18.58 -4.62
C GLU A 147 4.57 -18.31 -5.84
N LEU A 148 5.27 -17.16 -5.87
CA LEU A 148 6.25 -16.83 -6.91
C LEU A 148 7.37 -17.88 -7.00
N ILE A 149 7.88 -18.31 -5.85
CA ILE A 149 8.93 -19.34 -5.76
C ILE A 149 8.37 -20.70 -6.21
N ARG A 150 7.16 -21.06 -5.76
CA ARG A 150 6.51 -22.31 -6.13
C ARG A 150 6.28 -22.40 -7.64
N GLN A 151 5.85 -21.31 -8.28
CA GLN A 151 5.62 -21.23 -9.73
C GLN A 151 6.91 -21.05 -10.53
N ARG A 152 8.06 -20.84 -9.90
CA ARG A 152 9.34 -20.51 -10.55
C ARG A 152 9.22 -19.35 -11.53
N THR A 153 8.50 -18.29 -11.16
CA THR A 153 8.28 -17.13 -12.02
C THR A 153 9.61 -16.43 -12.35
N ALA A 154 9.70 -15.90 -13.59
CA ALA A 154 10.91 -15.23 -14.03
C ALA A 154 10.99 -13.77 -13.52
N THR A 155 9.84 -13.17 -13.29
CA THR A 155 9.72 -11.75 -12.91
C THR A 155 8.72 -11.58 -11.79
N THR A 156 8.92 -10.54 -11.00
CA THR A 156 7.96 -10.05 -10.01
C THR A 156 7.93 -8.52 -10.01
N GLY A 157 7.21 -7.92 -9.10
CA GLY A 157 7.10 -6.48 -8.93
C GLY A 157 6.09 -6.14 -7.85
N ALA A 158 5.65 -4.88 -7.86
CA ALA A 158 4.52 -4.46 -7.06
C ALA A 158 3.62 -3.51 -7.87
N MET A 159 2.39 -3.38 -7.43
CA MET A 159 1.43 -2.45 -8.03
C MET A 159 0.77 -1.58 -6.97
N MET A 160 0.42 -0.37 -7.38
CA MET A 160 -0.62 0.44 -6.77
C MET A 160 -1.90 0.18 -7.55
N HIS A 161 -2.96 -0.25 -6.88
CA HIS A 161 -4.26 -0.52 -7.52
C HIS A 161 -5.39 0.17 -6.75
N LEU A 162 -6.50 0.44 -7.42
CA LEU A 162 -7.71 0.90 -6.75
C LEU A 162 -8.24 -0.19 -5.83
N VAL A 163 -8.67 0.20 -4.65
CA VAL A 163 -9.29 -0.72 -3.71
C VAL A 163 -10.74 -0.96 -4.12
N THR A 164 -11.09 -2.21 -4.24
CA THR A 164 -12.45 -2.70 -4.51
C THR A 164 -12.84 -3.76 -3.48
N PRO A 165 -14.10 -4.18 -3.38
CA PRO A 165 -14.48 -5.30 -2.52
C PRO A 165 -13.77 -6.61 -2.83
N GLU A 166 -13.29 -6.79 -4.08
CA GLU A 166 -12.47 -7.94 -4.47
C GLU A 166 -11.02 -7.68 -4.12
N LEU A 167 -10.45 -8.56 -3.27
CA LEU A 167 -9.10 -8.44 -2.75
C LEU A 167 -8.06 -8.41 -3.87
N ASP A 168 -7.25 -7.34 -3.91
CA ASP A 168 -6.11 -7.12 -4.81
C ASP A 168 -6.45 -7.26 -6.32
N ARG A 169 -7.72 -7.03 -6.71
CA ARG A 169 -8.23 -7.17 -8.09
C ARG A 169 -8.74 -5.87 -8.71
N GLY A 170 -8.63 -4.77 -8.00
CA GLY A 170 -9.06 -3.47 -8.52
C GLY A 170 -8.20 -2.97 -9.69
N PRO A 171 -8.69 -1.96 -10.45
CA PRO A 171 -7.95 -1.35 -11.55
C PRO A 171 -6.56 -0.91 -11.15
N VAL A 172 -5.56 -1.24 -11.98
CA VAL A 172 -4.16 -0.91 -11.72
C VAL A 172 -3.92 0.57 -11.97
N VAL A 173 -3.29 1.25 -11.00
CA VAL A 173 -2.92 2.67 -11.08
C VAL A 173 -1.51 2.82 -11.64
N ALA A 174 -0.55 2.11 -11.04
CA ALA A 174 0.83 2.07 -11.48
C ALA A 174 1.49 0.77 -11.02
N TYR A 175 2.56 0.35 -11.69
CA TYR A 175 3.34 -0.83 -11.30
C TYR A 175 4.77 -0.76 -11.82
N TYR A 176 5.64 -1.56 -11.21
CA TYR A 176 6.97 -1.86 -11.74
C TYR A 176 7.19 -3.37 -11.78
N SER A 177 8.18 -3.81 -12.56
CA SER A 177 8.60 -5.19 -12.64
C SER A 177 10.12 -5.33 -12.62
N PHE A 178 10.62 -6.44 -12.07
CA PHE A 178 12.04 -6.79 -12.13
C PHE A 178 12.23 -8.30 -12.21
N ALA A 179 13.37 -8.74 -12.76
CA ALA A 179 13.70 -10.15 -12.89
C ALA A 179 14.13 -10.72 -11.52
N ILE A 180 13.64 -11.92 -11.20
CA ILE A 180 14.04 -12.69 -10.02
C ILE A 180 14.73 -14.00 -10.40
N GLN A 181 15.09 -14.16 -11.68
CA GLN A 181 15.95 -15.24 -12.18
C GLN A 181 17.19 -14.62 -12.81
N GLY A 182 18.32 -15.33 -12.72
CA GLY A 182 19.59 -14.80 -13.18
C GLY A 182 20.26 -13.85 -12.17
N GLY A 183 21.39 -13.25 -12.53
CA GLY A 183 22.11 -12.28 -11.68
C GLY A 183 22.30 -12.75 -10.24
N ALA A 184 22.01 -11.88 -9.29
CA ALA A 184 22.12 -12.16 -7.85
C ALA A 184 21.18 -13.28 -7.34
N PHE A 185 20.09 -13.56 -8.07
CA PHE A 185 19.13 -14.60 -7.69
C PHE A 185 19.53 -16.01 -8.12
N ALA A 186 20.35 -16.14 -9.18
CA ALA A 186 20.67 -17.44 -9.80
C ALA A 186 21.24 -18.50 -8.83
N PRO A 187 22.14 -18.18 -7.89
CA PRO A 187 22.65 -19.17 -6.93
C PRO A 187 21.55 -19.75 -6.06
N PHE A 188 20.62 -18.91 -5.59
CA PHE A 188 19.57 -19.30 -4.65
C PHE A 188 18.46 -20.13 -5.29
N TRP A 189 18.24 -20.00 -6.60
CA TRP A 189 17.31 -20.86 -7.33
C TRP A 189 17.76 -22.33 -7.43
N LYS A 190 19.05 -22.62 -7.24
CA LYS A 190 19.58 -23.97 -7.22
C LYS A 190 19.34 -24.68 -5.89
N GLU A 191 19.14 -23.91 -4.82
CA GLU A 191 19.04 -24.37 -3.43
C GLU A 191 17.66 -24.10 -2.82
N VAL A 192 16.61 -24.01 -3.65
CA VAL A 192 15.24 -23.79 -3.16
C VAL A 192 14.83 -24.95 -2.25
N SER A 193 14.65 -24.66 -0.97
CA SER A 193 14.12 -25.57 0.05
C SER A 193 12.64 -25.30 0.29
N GLU A 194 11.94 -26.26 0.93
CA GLU A 194 10.54 -26.08 1.36
C GLU A 194 10.34 -24.98 2.42
N LYS A 195 11.42 -24.49 3.01
CA LYS A 195 11.41 -23.40 4.01
C LYS A 195 11.78 -22.08 3.34
N ARG A 196 11.26 -20.97 3.88
CA ARG A 196 11.61 -19.60 3.49
C ARG A 196 13.12 -19.36 3.69
N GLY A 197 13.87 -19.64 2.64
CA GLY A 197 15.34 -19.56 2.61
C GLY A 197 15.85 -18.22 2.05
N PRO A 198 17.15 -18.17 1.68
CA PRO A 198 17.80 -16.95 1.18
C PRO A 198 17.11 -16.32 -0.02
N LEU A 199 16.58 -17.13 -0.97
CA LEU A 199 15.82 -16.64 -2.13
C LEU A 199 14.59 -15.82 -1.72
N PHE A 200 13.82 -16.34 -0.75
CA PHE A 200 12.62 -15.67 -0.25
C PHE A 200 12.95 -14.27 0.31
N TRP A 201 14.00 -14.19 1.12
CA TRP A 201 14.40 -12.92 1.73
C TRP A 201 15.03 -11.96 0.74
N LEU A 202 15.76 -12.45 -0.25
CA LEU A 202 16.30 -11.61 -1.33
C LEU A 202 15.18 -11.00 -2.17
N ILE A 203 14.16 -11.81 -2.54
CA ILE A 203 12.98 -11.30 -3.25
C ILE A 203 12.26 -10.23 -2.41
N ARG A 204 12.10 -10.47 -1.10
CA ARG A 204 11.49 -9.48 -0.20
C ARG A 204 12.29 -8.18 -0.14
N GLN A 205 13.59 -8.28 0.05
CA GLN A 205 14.47 -7.12 0.15
C GLN A 205 14.43 -6.27 -1.11
N GLU A 206 14.60 -6.90 -2.28
CA GLU A 206 14.57 -6.20 -3.56
C GLU A 206 13.18 -5.64 -3.90
N GLY A 207 12.11 -6.30 -3.44
CA GLY A 207 10.75 -5.81 -3.54
C GLY A 207 10.54 -4.53 -2.72
N VAL A 208 10.82 -4.55 -1.41
CA VAL A 208 10.66 -3.39 -0.52
C VAL A 208 11.47 -2.20 -0.99
N ARG A 209 12.70 -2.44 -1.43
CA ARG A 209 13.57 -1.37 -1.97
C ARG A 209 12.90 -0.61 -3.11
N ARG A 210 12.08 -1.28 -3.94
CA ARG A 210 11.37 -0.72 -5.10
C ARG A 210 9.95 -0.26 -4.79
N GLU A 211 9.34 -0.77 -3.72
CA GLU A 211 8.01 -0.33 -3.27
C GLU A 211 8.00 1.15 -2.88
N ILE A 212 9.12 1.64 -2.27
CA ILE A 212 9.26 3.04 -1.85
C ILE A 212 9.22 4.00 -3.05
N PRO A 213 10.07 3.89 -4.09
CA PRO A 213 9.94 4.74 -5.26
C PRO A 213 8.61 4.54 -6.00
N LEU A 214 8.05 3.33 -6.05
CA LEU A 214 6.73 3.12 -6.67
C LEU A 214 5.66 3.99 -6.03
N ILE A 215 5.53 3.96 -4.70
CA ILE A 215 4.50 4.75 -4.01
C ILE A 215 4.74 6.25 -4.20
N ILE A 216 5.99 6.72 -4.08
CA ILE A 216 6.36 8.12 -4.28
C ILE A 216 5.97 8.60 -5.68
N LEU A 217 6.39 7.89 -6.72
CA LEU A 217 6.14 8.24 -8.12
C LEU A 217 4.65 8.16 -8.47
N THR A 218 3.92 7.20 -7.89
CA THR A 218 2.47 7.10 -8.06
C THR A 218 1.75 8.30 -7.43
N LEU A 219 2.07 8.65 -6.18
CA LEU A 219 1.46 9.80 -5.49
C LEU A 219 1.80 11.12 -6.19
N LYS A 220 3.04 11.27 -6.67
CA LYS A 220 3.44 12.39 -7.52
C LYS A 220 2.58 12.48 -8.77
N ALA A 221 2.43 11.39 -9.52
CA ALA A 221 1.66 11.36 -10.76
C ALA A 221 0.17 11.69 -10.54
N VAL A 222 -0.41 11.25 -9.40
CA VAL A 222 -1.78 11.57 -9.02
C VAL A 222 -1.91 13.05 -8.62
N ALA A 223 -1.02 13.56 -7.77
CA ALA A 223 -1.07 14.94 -7.31
C ALA A 223 -0.85 15.95 -8.45
N GLU A 224 -0.03 15.62 -9.45
CA GLU A 224 0.19 16.40 -10.67
C GLU A 224 -0.94 16.26 -11.70
N GLY A 225 -1.92 15.38 -11.47
CA GLY A 225 -3.02 15.12 -12.40
C GLY A 225 -2.64 14.34 -13.66
N ARG A 226 -1.44 13.74 -13.69
CA ARG A 226 -1.01 12.79 -14.74
C ARG A 226 -1.84 11.51 -14.70
N ILE A 227 -2.23 11.10 -13.50
CA ILE A 227 -3.19 10.03 -13.23
C ILE A 227 -4.41 10.66 -12.55
N ARG A 228 -5.59 10.33 -13.04
CA ARG A 228 -6.86 10.74 -12.44
C ARG A 228 -7.68 9.51 -12.08
N ILE A 229 -8.23 9.52 -10.89
CA ILE A 229 -9.12 8.47 -10.38
C ILE A 229 -10.52 9.02 -10.37
N LYS A 230 -11.42 8.44 -11.14
CA LYS A 230 -12.80 8.86 -11.23
C LYS A 230 -13.71 7.66 -11.51
N GLU A 231 -14.81 7.56 -10.77
CA GLU A 231 -15.85 6.53 -10.97
C GLU A 231 -15.29 5.10 -10.95
N GLY A 232 -14.34 4.84 -10.04
CA GLY A 232 -13.72 3.52 -9.91
C GLY A 232 -12.78 3.13 -11.05
N LYS A 233 -12.36 4.09 -11.88
CA LYS A 233 -11.46 3.90 -13.01
C LYS A 233 -10.25 4.81 -12.94
N VAL A 234 -9.21 4.44 -13.68
CA VAL A 234 -7.95 5.16 -13.79
C VAL A 234 -7.84 5.79 -15.19
N TRP A 235 -7.54 7.08 -15.24
CA TRP A 235 -7.47 7.87 -16.47
C TRP A 235 -6.15 8.61 -16.55
N ASP A 236 -5.63 8.82 -17.75
CA ASP A 236 -4.50 9.72 -17.98
C ASP A 236 -4.95 11.20 -18.00
N SER A 237 -3.98 12.10 -18.16
CA SER A 237 -4.22 13.55 -18.26
C SER A 237 -5.06 13.96 -19.46
N GLN A 238 -5.14 13.13 -20.51
CA GLN A 238 -5.90 13.36 -21.74
C GLN A 238 -7.31 12.77 -21.69
N GLY A 239 -7.66 12.06 -20.59
CA GLY A 239 -8.95 11.42 -20.42
C GLY A 239 -9.09 10.05 -21.09
N LYS A 240 -7.98 9.39 -21.39
CA LYS A 240 -7.95 8.00 -21.84
C LYS A 240 -7.85 7.07 -20.64
N GLU A 241 -8.63 5.99 -20.64
CA GLU A 241 -8.56 4.97 -19.58
C GLU A 241 -7.19 4.26 -19.58
N LEU A 242 -6.54 4.26 -18.41
CA LEU A 242 -5.25 3.59 -18.19
C LEU A 242 -5.46 2.18 -17.65
N LYS A 243 -4.64 1.24 -18.13
CA LYS A 243 -4.51 -0.11 -17.56
C LYS A 243 -3.31 -0.23 -16.61
N GLY A 244 -2.93 0.89 -16.01
CA GLY A 244 -1.78 1.05 -15.13
C GLY A 244 -0.61 1.76 -15.82
N LEU A 245 0.00 2.72 -15.10
CA LEU A 245 1.22 3.39 -15.52
C LEU A 245 2.40 2.47 -15.21
N VAL A 246 3.21 2.16 -16.23
CA VAL A 246 4.45 1.38 -16.05
C VAL A 246 5.53 2.32 -15.56
N LEU A 247 6.10 2.05 -14.39
CA LEU A 247 7.11 2.88 -13.73
C LEU A 247 8.44 2.15 -13.53
N THR A 248 8.67 1.05 -14.25
CA THR A 248 9.88 0.22 -14.07
C THR A 248 11.18 1.03 -14.26
N GLN A 249 11.27 1.85 -15.30
CA GLN A 249 12.46 2.62 -15.57
C GLN A 249 12.67 3.76 -14.55
N GLU A 250 11.58 4.44 -14.19
CA GLU A 250 11.62 5.52 -13.22
C GLU A 250 11.94 5.01 -11.80
N VAL A 251 11.43 3.82 -11.44
CA VAL A 251 11.75 3.16 -10.16
C VAL A 251 13.22 2.77 -10.10
N GLU A 252 13.79 2.18 -11.14
CA GLU A 252 15.22 1.83 -11.17
C GLU A 252 16.10 3.09 -11.16
N ALA A 253 15.78 4.11 -11.94
CA ALA A 253 16.50 5.39 -11.91
C ALA A 253 16.47 6.06 -10.52
N PHE A 254 15.33 6.02 -9.83
CA PHE A 254 15.20 6.54 -8.46
C PHE A 254 16.10 5.85 -7.43
N LEU A 255 16.52 4.61 -7.71
CA LEU A 255 17.40 3.83 -6.83
C LEU A 255 18.89 4.07 -7.07
N GLU A 256 19.23 4.71 -8.20
CA GLU A 256 20.61 5.05 -8.58
C GLU A 256 21.01 6.44 -8.08
N ASP A 257 20.04 7.32 -7.76
CA ASP A 257 20.20 8.64 -7.17
C ASP A 257 20.43 8.56 -5.65
#